data_d8c64a39d70602f150d477c06759fdc5
#
_entry.id   d8c64a39d70602f150d477c06759fdc5
#
_cell.length_a   1.000
_cell.length_b   1.000
_cell.length_c   1.000
_cell.angle_alpha   90.00
_cell.angle_beta   90.00
_cell.angle_gamma   90.00
#
_symmetry.space_group_name_H-M   'P 1'
#
loop_
_entity.id
_entity.type
_entity.pdbx_description
1 polymer ?
#
loop_
_entity_poly.entity_id
_entity_poly.type
_entity_poly.pdbx_seq_one_letter_code
_entity_poly.pdbx_strand_id
1 'polypeptide(L)'
;MSNNLLKGKKGIIFGALDEKSIAWKTALRAKEEGANFVLTNAPIALRMGTLNKLSDLTDSKIIPADATSLDDLENLVSETMSLFGGKIDFVLHSIGMSVNVRKGNLYTQQKYDWTIKGLDVSALSFHKLMQVLYNNDSIEEWGSIVALSYIAAQRVFPDYNDMADNKAFLESVARSFGYFFGKDKKVRVNTISQSPTPTTAGKGVKGFDGFIKYADKMSPFGNATALDCANYTITLFSDLTKRVTLQNLYNDGGFS
;
A
#
# COMPACT_ATOMS: atom_id res chain seq x y z
N MET A 1 19.78 -10.56 -8.92
CA MET A 1 19.53 -10.91 -10.34
C MET A 1 18.07 -10.58 -10.64
N SER A 2 17.81 -9.82 -11.70
CA SER A 2 16.46 -9.55 -12.19
C SER A 2 15.93 -10.76 -12.97
N ASN A 3 14.66 -11.09 -12.77
CA ASN A 3 13.94 -12.11 -13.56
C ASN A 3 13.05 -11.47 -14.63
N ASN A 4 13.08 -10.13 -14.74
CA ASN A 4 12.23 -9.36 -15.67
C ASN A 4 10.71 -9.60 -15.47
N LEU A 5 10.28 -9.87 -14.24
CA LEU A 5 8.89 -10.21 -13.92
C LEU A 5 7.89 -9.11 -14.28
N LEU A 6 8.37 -7.86 -14.32
CA LEU A 6 7.54 -6.67 -14.61
C LEU A 6 8.01 -5.95 -15.87
N LYS A 7 8.75 -6.62 -16.76
CA LYS A 7 9.28 -6.00 -17.97
C LYS A 7 8.17 -5.33 -18.79
N GLY A 8 8.29 -4.01 -18.98
CA GLY A 8 7.35 -3.19 -19.73
C GLY A 8 6.04 -2.87 -19.02
N LYS A 9 5.80 -3.42 -17.82
CA LYS A 9 4.62 -3.07 -17.02
C LYS A 9 4.71 -1.65 -16.49
N LYS A 10 3.57 -0.99 -16.39
CA LYS A 10 3.40 0.41 -15.99
C LYS A 10 2.58 0.49 -14.71
N GLY A 11 2.86 1.46 -13.82
CA GLY A 11 2.09 1.52 -12.58
C GLY A 11 2.18 2.80 -11.78
N ILE A 12 1.52 2.78 -10.61
CA ILE A 12 1.55 3.87 -9.61
C ILE A 12 1.94 3.27 -8.26
N ILE A 13 2.88 3.90 -7.57
CA ILE A 13 3.31 3.52 -6.23
C ILE A 13 3.06 4.67 -5.25
N PHE A 14 2.09 4.46 -4.34
CA PHE A 14 1.76 5.40 -3.28
C PHE A 14 2.56 5.16 -2.01
N GLY A 15 2.91 6.23 -1.31
CA GLY A 15 3.32 6.19 0.09
C GLY A 15 4.80 5.94 0.34
N ALA A 16 5.66 6.00 -0.68
CA ALA A 16 7.10 6.04 -0.46
C ALA A 16 7.48 7.34 0.25
N LEU A 17 8.10 7.24 1.42
CA LEU A 17 8.50 8.39 2.23
C LEU A 17 10.03 8.48 2.35
N ASP A 18 10.65 7.39 2.74
CA ASP A 18 12.09 7.23 2.94
C ASP A 18 12.54 5.78 2.66
N GLU A 19 13.84 5.52 2.78
CA GLU A 19 14.46 4.22 2.49
C GLU A 19 13.96 3.05 3.36
N LYS A 20 13.27 3.34 4.47
CA LYS A 20 12.71 2.35 5.40
C LYS A 20 11.30 1.94 5.00
N SER A 21 10.62 2.74 4.16
CA SER A 21 9.24 2.45 3.78
C SER A 21 9.15 1.25 2.83
N ILE A 22 8.10 0.46 2.98
CA ILE A 22 7.82 -0.69 2.11
C ILE A 22 7.67 -0.24 0.65
N ALA A 23 6.95 0.87 0.42
CA ALA A 23 6.78 1.41 -0.93
C ALA A 23 8.10 1.81 -1.60
N TRP A 24 9.08 2.31 -0.82
CA TRP A 24 10.42 2.58 -1.34
C TRP A 24 11.11 1.29 -1.83
N LYS A 25 11.10 0.24 -1.00
CA LYS A 25 11.67 -1.06 -1.38
C LYS A 25 10.94 -1.67 -2.57
N THR A 26 9.61 -1.52 -2.63
CA THR A 26 8.81 -1.98 -3.77
C THR A 26 9.16 -1.23 -5.05
N ALA A 27 9.37 0.09 -4.99
CA ALA A 27 9.76 0.89 -6.15
C ALA A 27 11.13 0.45 -6.71
N LEU A 28 12.12 0.27 -5.83
CA LEU A 28 13.44 -0.24 -6.25
C LEU A 28 13.33 -1.63 -6.90
N ARG A 29 12.59 -2.55 -6.28
CA ARG A 29 12.39 -3.89 -6.83
C ARG A 29 11.60 -3.88 -8.14
N ALA A 30 10.57 -3.03 -8.26
CA ALA A 30 9.81 -2.89 -9.49
C ALA A 30 10.70 -2.40 -10.65
N LYS A 31 11.57 -1.42 -10.39
CA LYS A 31 12.56 -0.94 -11.38
C LYS A 31 13.53 -2.03 -11.78
N GLU A 32 14.09 -2.77 -10.81
CA GLU A 32 14.98 -3.91 -11.06
C GLU A 32 14.31 -4.99 -11.93
N GLU A 33 13.00 -5.21 -11.76
CA GLU A 33 12.22 -6.18 -12.54
C GLU A 33 11.67 -5.61 -13.86
N GLY A 34 12.07 -4.40 -14.25
CA GLY A 34 11.81 -3.81 -15.55
C GLY A 34 10.52 -3.03 -15.69
N ALA A 35 9.89 -2.63 -14.58
CA ALA A 35 8.70 -1.78 -14.59
C ALA A 35 9.03 -0.31 -14.81
N ASN A 36 8.04 0.42 -15.36
CA ASN A 36 7.97 1.87 -15.36
C ASN A 36 6.80 2.30 -14.47
N PHE A 37 6.98 3.32 -13.65
CA PHE A 37 5.92 3.75 -12.74
C PHE A 37 6.05 5.21 -12.36
N VAL A 38 4.94 5.74 -11.82
CA VAL A 38 4.87 7.04 -11.17
C VAL A 38 4.95 6.85 -9.66
N LEU A 39 5.70 7.71 -9.00
CA LEU A 39 5.72 7.84 -7.56
C LEU A 39 4.74 8.91 -7.12
N THR A 40 3.97 8.67 -6.08
CA THR A 40 3.05 9.65 -5.54
C THR A 40 3.00 9.65 -4.01
N ASN A 41 2.82 10.82 -3.46
CA ASN A 41 2.54 11.04 -2.04
C ASN A 41 1.84 12.39 -1.86
N ALA A 42 1.27 12.62 -0.68
CA ALA A 42 0.65 13.90 -0.36
C ALA A 42 1.67 15.05 -0.47
N PRO A 43 1.27 16.24 -0.93
CA PRO A 43 2.18 17.39 -1.13
C PRO A 43 3.02 17.74 0.11
N ILE A 44 2.48 17.52 1.32
CA ILE A 44 3.22 17.75 2.57
C ILE A 44 4.39 16.76 2.74
N ALA A 45 4.25 15.52 2.31
CA ALA A 45 5.30 14.50 2.40
C ALA A 45 6.46 14.79 1.42
N LEU A 46 6.17 15.41 0.28
CA LEU A 46 7.17 15.79 -0.71
C LEU A 46 8.13 16.86 -0.20
N ARG A 47 7.67 17.73 0.71
CA ARG A 47 8.52 18.77 1.34
C ARG A 47 9.62 18.18 2.22
N MET A 48 9.56 16.91 2.57
CA MET A 48 10.60 16.21 3.33
C MET A 48 11.82 15.85 2.46
N GLY A 49 11.76 16.03 1.13
CA GLY A 49 12.90 15.99 0.22
C GLY A 49 13.47 14.59 -0.11
N THR A 50 12.95 13.52 0.49
CA THR A 50 13.51 12.18 0.29
C THR A 50 12.98 11.48 -0.96
N LEU A 51 11.77 11.81 -1.41
CA LEU A 51 11.16 11.15 -2.59
C LEU A 51 11.92 11.46 -3.90
N ASN A 52 12.54 12.64 -4.02
CA ASN A 52 13.37 12.99 -5.18
C ASN A 52 14.52 12.00 -5.37
N LYS A 53 15.18 11.58 -4.28
CA LYS A 53 16.22 10.56 -4.35
C LYS A 53 15.72 9.23 -4.93
N LEU A 54 14.50 8.81 -4.57
CA LEU A 54 13.89 7.61 -5.13
C LEU A 54 13.55 7.78 -6.60
N SER A 55 13.01 8.95 -6.98
CA SER A 55 12.74 9.33 -8.36
C SER A 55 14.00 9.22 -9.23
N ASP A 56 15.12 9.77 -8.77
CA ASP A 56 16.40 9.70 -9.48
C ASP A 56 16.91 8.24 -9.60
N LEU A 57 16.81 7.45 -8.51
CA LEU A 57 17.26 6.04 -8.50
C LEU A 57 16.41 5.14 -9.40
N THR A 58 15.15 5.47 -9.62
CA THR A 58 14.20 4.64 -10.37
C THR A 58 13.85 5.23 -11.74
N ASP A 59 14.35 6.43 -12.06
CA ASP A 59 13.97 7.17 -13.25
C ASP A 59 12.44 7.24 -13.39
N SER A 60 11.78 7.64 -12.30
CA SER A 60 10.32 7.67 -12.19
C SER A 60 9.81 9.07 -11.91
N LYS A 61 8.79 9.52 -12.64
CA LYS A 61 8.16 10.82 -12.39
C LYS A 61 7.45 10.84 -11.05
N ILE A 62 7.52 11.94 -10.32
CA ILE A 62 6.69 12.21 -9.15
C ILE A 62 5.48 13.03 -9.61
N ILE A 63 4.27 12.54 -9.32
CA ILE A 63 3.02 13.29 -9.46
C ILE A 63 2.41 13.40 -8.06
N PRO A 64 2.37 14.61 -7.47
CA PRO A 64 1.78 14.80 -6.14
C PRO A 64 0.28 14.51 -6.14
N ALA A 65 -0.20 13.82 -5.10
CA ALA A 65 -1.64 13.65 -4.89
C ALA A 65 -1.95 13.44 -3.39
N ASP A 66 -2.93 14.15 -2.89
CA ASP A 66 -3.58 13.82 -1.63
C ASP A 66 -4.60 12.71 -1.89
N ALA A 67 -4.32 11.51 -1.38
CA ALA A 67 -5.19 10.36 -1.59
C ALA A 67 -6.58 10.50 -0.95
N THR A 68 -6.83 11.55 -0.16
CA THR A 68 -8.16 11.88 0.36
C THR A 68 -8.98 12.79 -0.56
N SER A 69 -8.36 13.35 -1.60
CA SER A 69 -8.98 14.21 -2.62
C SER A 69 -9.29 13.40 -3.89
N LEU A 70 -10.56 13.39 -4.31
CA LEU A 70 -10.95 12.77 -5.58
C LEU A 70 -10.31 13.48 -6.77
N ASP A 71 -10.29 14.81 -6.75
CA ASP A 71 -9.72 15.62 -7.84
C ASP A 71 -8.22 15.32 -8.02
N ASP A 72 -7.46 15.21 -6.92
CA ASP A 72 -6.05 14.86 -6.98
C ASP A 72 -5.84 13.45 -7.54
N LEU A 73 -6.69 12.49 -7.16
CA LEU A 73 -6.63 11.11 -7.66
C LEU A 73 -7.00 11.03 -9.15
N GLU A 74 -8.01 11.77 -9.60
CA GLU A 74 -8.39 11.84 -11.01
C GLU A 74 -7.26 12.43 -11.85
N ASN A 75 -6.66 13.54 -11.38
CA ASN A 75 -5.51 14.17 -12.02
C ASN A 75 -4.31 13.21 -12.09
N LEU A 76 -3.96 12.57 -10.96
CA LEU A 76 -2.88 11.57 -10.90
C LEU A 76 -3.06 10.46 -11.93
N VAL A 77 -4.24 9.87 -12.00
CA VAL A 77 -4.55 8.76 -12.91
C VAL A 77 -4.49 9.22 -14.35
N SER A 78 -5.11 10.37 -14.66
CA SER A 78 -5.12 10.96 -16.00
C SER A 78 -3.71 11.31 -16.50
N GLU A 79 -2.90 11.99 -15.67
CA GLU A 79 -1.51 12.30 -16.00
C GLU A 79 -0.66 11.05 -16.19
N THR A 80 -0.87 10.03 -15.35
CA THR A 80 -0.13 8.77 -15.46
C THR A 80 -0.48 8.03 -16.75
N MET A 81 -1.76 7.93 -17.10
CA MET A 81 -2.20 7.33 -18.36
C MET A 81 -1.66 8.10 -19.58
N SER A 82 -1.67 9.41 -19.52
CA SER A 82 -1.08 10.26 -20.57
C SER A 82 0.42 10.04 -20.73
N LEU A 83 1.15 9.99 -19.61
CA LEU A 83 2.60 9.76 -19.58
C LEU A 83 2.98 8.41 -20.21
N PHE A 84 2.20 7.38 -19.95
CA PHE A 84 2.48 6.02 -20.46
C PHE A 84 1.75 5.68 -21.76
N GLY A 85 0.94 6.58 -22.28
CA GLY A 85 0.20 6.38 -23.54
C GLY A 85 -0.91 5.34 -23.46
N GLY A 86 -1.54 5.16 -22.28
CA GLY A 86 -2.63 4.20 -22.08
C GLY A 86 -2.78 3.73 -20.64
N LYS A 87 -3.47 2.61 -20.48
CA LYS A 87 -3.75 1.99 -19.17
C LYS A 87 -2.47 1.55 -18.45
N ILE A 88 -2.59 1.29 -17.17
CA ILE A 88 -1.49 0.85 -16.30
C ILE A 88 -1.73 -0.58 -15.79
N ASP A 89 -0.66 -1.28 -15.46
CA ASP A 89 -0.71 -2.70 -15.07
C ASP A 89 -0.83 -2.90 -13.58
N PHE A 90 -0.31 -1.98 -12.75
CA PHE A 90 -0.31 -2.18 -11.31
C PHE A 90 -0.43 -0.89 -10.50
N VAL A 91 -0.97 -1.05 -9.29
CA VAL A 91 -1.04 0.02 -8.28
C VAL A 91 -0.70 -0.55 -6.91
N LEU A 92 0.20 0.15 -6.17
CA LEU A 92 0.43 -0.07 -4.75
C LEU A 92 -0.20 1.04 -3.92
N HIS A 93 -1.11 0.70 -3.02
CA HIS A 93 -1.58 1.59 -1.97
C HIS A 93 -0.88 1.27 -0.64
N SER A 94 0.12 2.08 -0.28
CA SER A 94 0.93 1.93 0.93
C SER A 94 0.77 3.15 1.84
N ILE A 95 -0.47 3.42 2.24
CA ILE A 95 -0.84 4.59 3.05
C ILE A 95 -1.46 4.11 4.37
N GLY A 96 -1.17 4.83 5.44
CA GLY A 96 -1.78 4.60 6.74
C GLY A 96 -1.37 5.65 7.76
N MET A 97 -2.34 6.17 8.50
CA MET A 97 -2.12 7.15 9.55
C MET A 97 -3.24 7.07 10.58
N SER A 98 -2.88 7.11 11.87
CA SER A 98 -3.81 7.41 12.96
C SER A 98 -3.19 8.42 13.91
N VAL A 99 -3.95 9.44 14.24
CA VAL A 99 -3.57 10.42 15.27
C VAL A 99 -3.76 9.81 16.66
N ASN A 100 -4.81 9.02 16.88
CA ASN A 100 -5.06 8.34 18.16
C ASN A 100 -3.87 7.44 18.54
N VAL A 101 -3.38 6.61 17.59
CA VAL A 101 -2.22 5.75 17.79
C VAL A 101 -0.97 6.57 18.11
N ARG A 102 -0.68 7.62 17.34
CA ARG A 102 0.49 8.49 17.55
C ARG A 102 0.48 9.20 18.89
N LYS A 103 -0.69 9.52 19.42
CA LYS A 103 -0.87 10.17 20.73
C LYS A 103 -0.97 9.17 21.88
N GLY A 104 -0.99 7.86 21.60
CA GLY A 104 -1.07 6.80 22.59
C GLY A 104 -2.42 6.74 23.32
N ASN A 105 -3.50 7.16 22.65
CA ASN A 105 -4.84 7.02 23.20
C ASN A 105 -5.20 5.55 23.34
N LEU A 106 -5.97 5.21 24.37
CA LEU A 106 -6.56 3.88 24.49
C LEU A 106 -7.72 3.75 23.49
N TYR A 107 -8.02 2.53 23.06
CA TYR A 107 -9.15 2.25 22.17
C TYR A 107 -10.48 2.76 22.74
N THR A 108 -10.67 2.63 24.05
CA THR A 108 -11.86 3.10 24.78
C THR A 108 -11.90 4.62 24.99
N GLN A 109 -10.85 5.34 24.59
CA GLN A 109 -10.71 6.79 24.79
C GLN A 109 -10.33 7.50 23.49
N GLN A 110 -10.80 6.99 22.36
CA GLN A 110 -10.56 7.59 21.06
C GLN A 110 -11.20 9.00 20.96
N LYS A 111 -10.50 9.87 20.24
CA LYS A 111 -11.08 11.13 19.76
C LYS A 111 -11.66 10.90 18.37
N TYR A 112 -12.97 10.99 18.23
CA TYR A 112 -13.68 10.65 17.00
C TYR A 112 -13.23 11.47 15.78
N ASP A 113 -12.94 12.77 15.94
CA ASP A 113 -12.40 13.59 14.84
C ASP A 113 -11.08 13.01 14.30
N TRP A 114 -10.25 12.45 15.18
CA TRP A 114 -9.01 11.79 14.80
C TRP A 114 -9.25 10.42 14.20
N THR A 115 -10.25 9.70 14.68
CA THR A 115 -10.69 8.40 14.10
C THR A 115 -11.21 8.61 12.68
N ILE A 116 -12.08 9.60 12.46
CA ILE A 116 -12.60 9.94 11.12
C ILE A 116 -11.45 10.30 10.17
N LYS A 117 -10.52 11.15 10.63
CA LYS A 117 -9.34 11.52 9.84
C LYS A 117 -8.46 10.31 9.54
N GLY A 118 -8.25 9.42 10.51
CA GLY A 118 -7.49 8.18 10.33
C GLY A 118 -8.14 7.25 9.31
N LEU A 119 -9.45 7.09 9.39
CA LEU A 119 -10.24 6.29 8.46
C LEU A 119 -10.16 6.86 7.03
N ASP A 120 -10.31 8.18 6.88
CA ASP A 120 -10.25 8.83 5.57
C ASP A 120 -8.88 8.62 4.90
N VAL A 121 -7.80 8.88 5.63
CA VAL A 121 -6.43 8.73 5.08
C VAL A 121 -6.06 7.26 4.85
N SER A 122 -6.45 6.34 5.74
CA SER A 122 -5.92 4.96 5.72
C SER A 122 -6.77 3.98 4.92
N ALA A 123 -8.06 4.25 4.75
CA ALA A 123 -9.00 3.29 4.16
C ALA A 123 -9.94 3.89 3.12
N LEU A 124 -10.58 5.04 3.40
CA LEU A 124 -11.42 5.72 2.41
C LEU A 124 -10.59 6.24 1.23
N SER A 125 -9.33 6.62 1.45
CA SER A 125 -8.38 6.94 0.37
C SER A 125 -8.26 5.80 -0.65
N PHE A 126 -8.22 4.55 -0.15
CA PHE A 126 -8.19 3.38 -1.03
C PHE A 126 -9.53 3.21 -1.76
N HIS A 127 -10.67 3.41 -1.08
CA HIS A 127 -11.97 3.36 -1.74
C HIS A 127 -12.09 4.40 -2.86
N LYS A 128 -11.70 5.65 -2.58
CA LYS A 128 -11.69 6.75 -3.57
C LYS A 128 -10.81 6.41 -4.77
N LEU A 129 -9.59 5.93 -4.51
CA LEU A 129 -8.67 5.49 -5.56
C LEU A 129 -9.29 4.37 -6.42
N MET A 130 -9.87 3.34 -5.80
CA MET A 130 -10.51 2.24 -6.51
C MET A 130 -11.65 2.70 -7.39
N GLN A 131 -12.45 3.67 -6.91
CA GLN A 131 -13.54 4.27 -7.68
C GLN A 131 -13.01 5.03 -8.90
N VAL A 132 -11.98 5.84 -8.74
CA VAL A 132 -11.35 6.59 -9.84
C VAL A 132 -10.77 5.63 -10.88
N LEU A 133 -10.01 4.63 -10.45
CA LEU A 133 -9.42 3.63 -11.35
C LEU A 133 -10.49 2.83 -12.11
N TYR A 134 -11.58 2.49 -11.45
CA TYR A 134 -12.68 1.72 -12.06
C TYR A 134 -13.44 2.56 -13.09
N ASN A 135 -13.84 3.78 -12.75
CA ASN A 135 -14.62 4.66 -13.59
C ASN A 135 -13.86 5.11 -14.85
N ASN A 136 -12.56 5.37 -14.72
CA ASN A 136 -11.69 5.80 -15.82
C ASN A 136 -11.17 4.61 -16.67
N ASP A 137 -11.54 3.38 -16.33
CA ASP A 137 -11.05 2.17 -16.99
C ASP A 137 -9.52 2.14 -17.14
N SER A 138 -8.82 2.50 -16.06
CA SER A 138 -7.39 2.86 -16.07
C SER A 138 -6.45 1.67 -15.99
N ILE A 139 -6.95 0.48 -15.62
CA ILE A 139 -6.13 -0.70 -15.39
C ILE A 139 -6.24 -1.67 -16.55
N GLU A 140 -5.09 -2.17 -17.01
CA GLU A 140 -5.01 -3.21 -18.05
C GLU A 140 -5.67 -4.51 -17.61
N GLU A 141 -6.16 -5.28 -18.58
CA GLU A 141 -6.62 -6.66 -18.35
C GLU A 141 -5.49 -7.48 -17.69
N TRP A 142 -5.80 -8.20 -16.62
CA TRP A 142 -4.85 -8.93 -15.75
C TRP A 142 -3.95 -8.03 -14.89
N GLY A 143 -4.19 -6.75 -14.87
CA GLY A 143 -3.53 -5.82 -13.95
C GLY A 143 -3.73 -6.21 -12.49
N SER A 144 -2.96 -5.61 -11.59
CA SER A 144 -2.93 -5.96 -10.17
C SER A 144 -2.91 -4.73 -9.26
N ILE A 145 -3.88 -4.65 -8.36
CA ILE A 145 -3.95 -3.62 -7.33
C ILE A 145 -3.67 -4.27 -5.98
N VAL A 146 -2.72 -3.73 -5.23
CA VAL A 146 -2.31 -4.23 -3.92
C VAL A 146 -2.38 -3.11 -2.88
N ALA A 147 -3.01 -3.39 -1.74
CA ALA A 147 -2.98 -2.50 -0.58
C ALA A 147 -2.34 -3.19 0.63
N LEU A 148 -1.63 -2.42 1.48
CA LEU A 148 -0.98 -2.97 2.66
C LEU A 148 -1.93 -2.99 3.85
N SER A 149 -2.13 -4.18 4.40
CA SER A 149 -2.91 -4.46 5.61
C SER A 149 -2.00 -4.89 6.78
N TYR A 150 -2.62 -5.35 7.85
CA TYR A 150 -1.97 -5.88 9.04
C TYR A 150 -2.91 -6.86 9.74
N ILE A 151 -2.36 -7.88 10.40
CA ILE A 151 -3.12 -8.89 11.14
C ILE A 151 -4.10 -8.30 12.17
N ALA A 152 -3.85 -7.08 12.66
CA ALA A 152 -4.76 -6.38 13.55
C ALA A 152 -6.15 -6.10 12.95
N ALA A 153 -6.33 -6.22 11.64
CA ALA A 153 -7.66 -6.24 11.01
C ALA A 153 -8.53 -7.42 11.48
N GLN A 154 -7.92 -8.48 12.02
CA GLN A 154 -8.58 -9.74 12.37
C GLN A 154 -8.26 -10.22 13.80
N ARG A 155 -7.29 -9.61 14.46
CA ARG A 155 -6.83 -9.93 15.81
C ARG A 155 -6.70 -8.67 16.65
N VAL A 156 -6.82 -8.79 17.95
CA VAL A 156 -6.72 -7.66 18.88
C VAL A 156 -5.25 -7.33 19.17
N PHE A 157 -4.88 -6.10 18.87
CA PHE A 157 -3.61 -5.50 19.28
C PHE A 157 -3.93 -4.17 19.99
N PRO A 158 -3.95 -4.13 21.34
CA PRO A 158 -4.49 -3.00 22.10
C PRO A 158 -3.92 -1.63 21.74
N ASP A 159 -2.59 -1.56 21.48
CA ASP A 159 -1.93 -0.30 21.15
C ASP A 159 -2.04 0.08 19.66
N TYR A 160 -2.60 -0.79 18.82
CA TYR A 160 -2.84 -0.48 17.40
C TYR A 160 -4.14 0.29 17.17
N ASN A 161 -5.01 0.34 18.18
CA ASN A 161 -6.17 1.21 18.31
C ASN A 161 -7.05 1.22 17.03
N ASP A 162 -7.52 2.41 16.59
CA ASP A 162 -8.36 2.63 15.40
C ASP A 162 -7.68 2.28 14.07
N MET A 163 -6.37 2.06 14.04
CA MET A 163 -5.73 1.51 12.87
C MET A 163 -6.18 0.08 12.56
N ALA A 164 -6.58 -0.70 13.58
CA ALA A 164 -7.17 -2.03 13.37
C ALA A 164 -8.47 -1.93 12.58
N ASP A 165 -9.35 -1.00 12.96
CA ASP A 165 -10.63 -0.74 12.29
C ASP A 165 -10.39 -0.27 10.85
N ASN A 166 -9.41 0.62 10.65
CA ASN A 166 -9.05 1.11 9.32
C ASN A 166 -8.55 -0.03 8.42
N LYS A 167 -7.75 -0.97 8.94
CA LYS A 167 -7.27 -2.12 8.16
C LYS A 167 -8.39 -3.12 7.86
N ALA A 168 -9.32 -3.35 8.78
CA ALA A 168 -10.50 -4.17 8.54
C ALA A 168 -11.39 -3.57 7.43
N PHE A 169 -11.61 -2.25 7.46
CA PHE A 169 -12.35 -1.54 6.42
C PHE A 169 -11.63 -1.63 5.06
N LEU A 170 -10.32 -1.40 5.03
CA LEU A 170 -9.50 -1.50 3.80
C LEU A 170 -9.59 -2.89 3.17
N GLU A 171 -9.52 -3.96 3.96
CA GLU A 171 -9.69 -5.34 3.46
C GLU A 171 -11.10 -5.58 2.89
N SER A 172 -12.13 -5.01 3.51
CA SER A 172 -13.50 -5.07 2.99
C SER A 172 -13.64 -4.35 1.64
N VAL A 173 -13.04 -3.16 1.52
CA VAL A 173 -12.99 -2.41 0.25
C VAL A 173 -12.28 -3.22 -0.84
N ALA A 174 -11.13 -3.84 -0.51
CA ALA A 174 -10.38 -4.67 -1.46
C ALA A 174 -11.22 -5.83 -2.00
N ARG A 175 -11.96 -6.52 -1.13
CA ARG A 175 -12.86 -7.62 -1.55
C ARG A 175 -13.99 -7.12 -2.43
N SER A 176 -14.65 -6.03 -2.03
CA SER A 176 -15.80 -5.49 -2.74
C SER A 176 -15.41 -5.00 -4.15
N PHE A 177 -14.42 -4.13 -4.25
CA PHE A 177 -13.94 -3.68 -5.56
C PHE A 177 -13.30 -4.80 -6.36
N GLY A 178 -12.57 -5.72 -5.71
CA GLY A 178 -11.96 -6.86 -6.37
C GLY A 178 -12.97 -7.74 -7.10
N TYR A 179 -14.17 -7.88 -6.56
CA TYR A 179 -15.25 -8.58 -7.25
C TYR A 179 -15.63 -7.89 -8.57
N PHE A 180 -15.91 -6.58 -8.53
CA PHE A 180 -16.29 -5.84 -9.73
C PHE A 180 -15.15 -5.74 -10.74
N PHE A 181 -13.94 -5.41 -10.28
CA PHE A 181 -12.76 -5.39 -11.13
C PHE A 181 -12.48 -6.74 -11.79
N GLY A 182 -12.59 -7.82 -11.02
CA GLY A 182 -12.37 -9.18 -11.55
C GLY A 182 -13.42 -9.58 -12.57
N LYS A 183 -14.70 -9.33 -12.28
CA LYS A 183 -15.82 -9.68 -13.13
C LYS A 183 -15.84 -8.88 -14.44
N ASP A 184 -15.70 -7.56 -14.33
CA ASP A 184 -15.97 -6.67 -15.45
C ASP A 184 -14.72 -6.35 -16.28
N LYS A 185 -13.52 -6.40 -15.65
CA LYS A 185 -12.26 -5.91 -16.24
C LYS A 185 -11.11 -6.92 -16.13
N LYS A 186 -11.32 -8.08 -15.51
CA LYS A 186 -10.28 -9.10 -15.22
C LYS A 186 -9.06 -8.53 -14.48
N VAL A 187 -9.25 -7.55 -13.60
CA VAL A 187 -8.21 -6.96 -12.76
C VAL A 187 -8.22 -7.63 -11.38
N ARG A 188 -7.04 -7.89 -10.84
CA ARG A 188 -6.83 -8.52 -9.55
C ARG A 188 -6.70 -7.47 -8.44
N VAL A 189 -7.35 -7.69 -7.30
CA VAL A 189 -7.25 -6.82 -6.13
C VAL A 189 -6.97 -7.68 -4.91
N ASN A 190 -5.87 -7.41 -4.23
CA ASN A 190 -5.45 -8.15 -3.04
C ASN A 190 -4.93 -7.19 -1.96
N THR A 191 -4.91 -7.67 -0.71
CA THR A 191 -4.18 -7.03 0.38
C THR A 191 -3.03 -7.92 0.84
N ILE A 192 -1.96 -7.30 1.33
CA ILE A 192 -0.86 -7.99 2.02
C ILE A 192 -0.94 -7.64 3.50
N SER A 193 -1.17 -8.63 4.35
CA SER A 193 -1.00 -8.51 5.79
C SER A 193 0.48 -8.72 6.11
N GLN A 194 1.19 -7.61 6.24
CA GLN A 194 2.62 -7.58 6.52
C GLN A 194 2.86 -7.60 8.03
N SER A 195 3.88 -8.29 8.49
CA SER A 195 4.30 -8.24 9.89
C SER A 195 4.79 -6.84 10.31
N PRO A 196 4.92 -6.56 11.62
CA PRO A 196 5.43 -5.28 12.10
C PRO A 196 6.77 -4.94 11.45
N THR A 197 6.81 -3.85 10.69
CA THR A 197 7.99 -3.46 9.92
C THR A 197 8.51 -2.11 10.45
N PRO A 198 9.82 -1.97 10.75
CA PRO A 198 10.39 -0.76 11.34
C PRO A 198 10.49 0.40 10.34
N THR A 199 9.35 0.81 9.80
CA THR A 199 9.19 1.99 8.95
C THR A 199 9.08 3.26 9.79
N THR A 200 9.28 4.41 9.18
CA THR A 200 9.06 5.71 9.85
C THR A 200 7.61 5.88 10.31
N ALA A 201 6.64 5.37 9.56
CA ALA A 201 5.25 5.35 9.97
C ALA A 201 5.00 4.37 11.15
N GLY A 202 5.59 3.17 11.12
CA GLY A 202 5.46 2.17 12.18
C GLY A 202 6.04 2.63 13.51
N LYS A 203 7.17 3.34 13.49
CA LYS A 203 7.79 3.90 14.72
C LYS A 203 6.92 4.94 15.43
N GLY A 204 5.90 5.48 14.79
CA GLY A 204 4.92 6.36 15.41
C GLY A 204 3.89 5.63 16.30
N VAL A 205 3.88 4.29 16.31
CA VAL A 205 3.00 3.48 17.14
C VAL A 205 3.63 3.31 18.53
N LYS A 206 2.89 3.65 19.59
CA LYS A 206 3.34 3.41 20.97
C LYS A 206 3.54 1.90 21.18
N GLY A 207 4.63 1.51 21.84
CA GLY A 207 4.93 0.09 22.08
C GLY A 207 5.42 -0.68 20.85
N PHE A 208 5.74 -0.02 19.75
CA PHE A 208 6.13 -0.64 18.48
C PHE A 208 7.29 -1.63 18.62
N ASP A 209 8.30 -1.32 19.44
CA ASP A 209 9.41 -2.26 19.69
C ASP A 209 8.93 -3.55 20.37
N GLY A 210 7.87 -3.49 21.18
CA GLY A 210 7.21 -4.66 21.76
C GLY A 210 6.54 -5.53 20.69
N PHE A 211 5.87 -4.91 19.72
CA PHE A 211 5.29 -5.64 18.58
C PHE A 211 6.35 -6.33 17.74
N ILE A 212 7.47 -5.66 17.44
CA ILE A 212 8.58 -6.26 16.70
C ILE A 212 9.13 -7.47 17.44
N LYS A 213 9.47 -7.31 18.73
CA LYS A 213 10.01 -8.41 19.55
C LYS A 213 9.05 -9.59 19.68
N TYR A 214 7.76 -9.30 19.83
CA TYR A 214 6.73 -10.34 19.92
C TYR A 214 6.61 -11.10 18.59
N ALA A 215 6.49 -10.37 17.47
CA ALA A 215 6.40 -10.97 16.15
C ALA A 215 7.65 -11.80 15.82
N ASP A 216 8.84 -11.30 16.11
CA ASP A 216 10.11 -12.00 15.89
C ASP A 216 10.19 -13.31 16.69
N LYS A 217 9.72 -13.27 17.95
CA LYS A 217 9.68 -14.47 18.81
C LYS A 217 8.64 -15.51 18.37
N MET A 218 7.50 -15.05 17.87
CA MET A 218 6.38 -15.92 17.49
C MET A 218 6.49 -16.45 16.07
N SER A 219 7.18 -15.75 15.19
CA SER A 219 7.33 -16.15 13.79
C SER A 219 8.39 -17.25 13.64
N PRO A 220 8.05 -18.43 13.12
CA PRO A 220 9.02 -19.51 12.86
C PRO A 220 10.20 -19.11 11.97
N PHE A 221 9.99 -18.17 11.05
CA PHE A 221 11.03 -17.64 10.14
C PHE A 221 11.59 -16.28 10.56
N GLY A 222 11.24 -15.83 11.78
CA GLY A 222 11.53 -14.45 12.19
C GLY A 222 10.60 -13.42 11.56
N ASN A 223 10.78 -12.16 11.93
CA ASN A 223 9.92 -11.07 11.48
C ASN A 223 10.27 -10.65 10.04
N ALA A 224 9.27 -10.62 9.15
CA ALA A 224 9.48 -10.25 7.75
C ALA A 224 9.88 -8.77 7.58
N THR A 225 10.82 -8.52 6.69
CA THR A 225 11.36 -7.18 6.42
C THR A 225 10.53 -6.39 5.38
N ALA A 226 10.83 -5.10 5.22
CA ALA A 226 10.25 -4.30 4.14
C ALA A 226 10.62 -4.83 2.74
N LEU A 227 11.81 -5.46 2.60
CA LEU A 227 12.24 -6.06 1.35
C LEU A 227 11.46 -7.35 1.05
N ASP A 228 11.16 -8.16 2.06
CA ASP A 228 10.34 -9.37 1.89
C ASP A 228 8.93 -8.99 1.40
N CYS A 229 8.34 -7.94 1.99
CA CYS A 229 7.06 -7.39 1.53
C CYS A 229 7.14 -6.88 0.09
N ALA A 230 8.22 -6.18 -0.26
CA ALA A 230 8.44 -5.70 -1.62
C ALA A 230 8.53 -6.86 -2.62
N ASN A 231 9.29 -7.90 -2.33
CA ASN A 231 9.42 -9.10 -3.17
C ASN A 231 8.05 -9.77 -3.37
N TYR A 232 7.27 -9.89 -2.29
CA TYR A 232 5.92 -10.46 -2.39
C TYR A 232 4.98 -9.58 -3.22
N THR A 233 5.06 -8.26 -3.05
CA THR A 233 4.30 -7.30 -3.87
C THR A 233 4.64 -7.45 -5.36
N ILE A 234 5.92 -7.57 -5.73
CA ILE A 234 6.36 -7.81 -7.11
C ILE A 234 5.76 -9.11 -7.66
N THR A 235 5.74 -10.18 -6.86
CA THR A 235 5.11 -11.44 -7.25
C THR A 235 3.62 -11.25 -7.56
N LEU A 236 2.90 -10.46 -6.75
CA LEU A 236 1.48 -10.14 -6.98
C LEU A 236 1.26 -9.24 -8.21
N PHE A 237 2.19 -8.36 -8.54
CA PHE A 237 2.12 -7.53 -9.75
C PHE A 237 2.42 -8.34 -11.01
N SER A 238 3.20 -9.42 -10.89
CA SER A 238 3.59 -10.26 -12.01
C SER A 238 2.45 -11.16 -12.48
N ASP A 239 2.66 -11.79 -13.63
CA ASP A 239 1.72 -12.76 -14.21
C ASP A 239 1.73 -14.12 -13.51
N LEU A 240 2.67 -14.35 -12.57
CA LEU A 240 2.75 -15.61 -11.81
C LEU A 240 1.51 -15.85 -10.94
N THR A 241 0.81 -14.79 -10.55
CA THR A 241 -0.36 -14.85 -9.67
C THR A 241 -1.67 -14.45 -10.35
N LYS A 242 -1.81 -14.72 -11.67
CA LYS A 242 -3.00 -14.33 -12.46
C LYS A 242 -4.35 -14.76 -11.89
N ARG A 243 -4.41 -15.80 -11.07
CA ARG A 243 -5.64 -16.32 -10.48
C ARG A 243 -5.80 -15.98 -8.99
N VAL A 244 -4.93 -15.10 -8.45
CA VAL A 244 -5.01 -14.67 -7.05
C VAL A 244 -5.68 -13.30 -6.99
N THR A 245 -6.90 -13.24 -6.43
CA THR A 245 -7.66 -12.01 -6.24
C THR A 245 -8.61 -12.13 -5.05
N LEU A 246 -9.04 -11.03 -4.48
CA LEU A 246 -9.94 -10.91 -3.30
C LEU A 246 -9.33 -11.50 -2.02
N GLN A 247 -8.02 -11.69 -1.98
CA GLN A 247 -7.34 -12.30 -0.85
C GLN A 247 -6.70 -11.25 0.05
N ASN A 248 -6.68 -11.55 1.36
CA ASN A 248 -5.71 -10.98 2.28
C ASN A 248 -4.58 -11.99 2.48
N LEU A 249 -3.39 -11.66 2.01
CA LEU A 249 -2.26 -12.57 1.92
C LEU A 249 -1.23 -12.23 3.00
N TYR A 250 -0.89 -13.20 3.84
CA TYR A 250 0.07 -13.01 4.93
C TYR A 250 1.51 -13.07 4.45
N ASN A 251 2.31 -12.10 4.88
CA ASN A 251 3.76 -12.04 4.69
C ASN A 251 4.40 -11.67 6.04
N ASP A 252 4.44 -12.61 6.96
CA ASP A 252 4.72 -12.35 8.37
C ASP A 252 5.60 -13.43 9.05
N GLY A 253 6.21 -14.30 8.28
CA GLY A 253 7.06 -15.37 8.79
C GLY A 253 6.33 -16.43 9.62
N GLY A 254 4.99 -16.48 9.54
CA GLY A 254 4.13 -17.39 10.31
C GLY A 254 3.70 -16.82 11.66
N PHE A 255 3.69 -15.49 11.80
CA PHE A 255 3.24 -14.79 13.01
C PHE A 255 1.73 -14.88 13.27
N SER A 256 0.89 -14.91 12.23
CA SER A 256 -0.59 -14.93 12.29
C SER A 256 -1.20 -16.24 12.75
#